data_09fc1287e98ea9e1324e086e42c52af9
#
_entry.id   09fc1287e98ea9e1324e086e42c52af9
#
_cell.length_a   1.000
_cell.length_b   1.000
_cell.length_c   1.000
_cell.angle_alpha   90.00
_cell.angle_beta   90.00
_cell.angle_gamma   90.00
#
_symmetry.space_group_name_H-M   'P 1'
#
loop_
_entity.id
_entity.type
_entity.pdbx_description
1 polymer ?
#
loop_
_entity_poly.entity_id
_entity_poly.type
_entity_poly.pdbx_seq_one_letter_code
_entity_poly.pdbx_strand_id
1 'polypeptide(L)'
;PIQITWTGYLDTTGLKEIDYIIADPFVVDKEQENLFVEKVWRLPDIWNSFSQPNYNIKVGMLPAISNKFVTFGSFNHLNKINNSVIKLWSTLLKKIPKSKLFLKYKSLNIDYYKNSIVNKFYNCGIHQDQLILEGSSPREDLLKTYNRIDISLDPFPYSGGTTNFESIWMGVPILVLKGKKFISKCG
;
A
#
# COMPACT_ATOMS: atom_id res chain seq x y z
N PRO A 1 -28.41 16.35 14.01
CA PRO A 1 -27.34 16.56 13.04
C PRO A 1 -27.08 15.27 12.27
N ILE A 2 -26.78 15.35 10.98
CA ILE A 2 -26.39 14.20 10.16
C ILE A 2 -24.93 13.87 10.46
N GLN A 3 -24.63 12.59 10.69
CA GLN A 3 -23.28 12.10 10.95
C GLN A 3 -22.82 11.22 9.78
N ILE A 4 -21.63 11.50 9.24
CA ILE A 4 -21.08 10.80 8.08
C ILE A 4 -19.67 10.33 8.38
N THR A 5 -19.37 9.06 8.13
CA THR A 5 -18.02 8.54 8.18
C THR A 5 -17.37 8.54 6.80
N TRP A 6 -16.12 9.00 6.73
CA TRP A 6 -15.34 9.08 5.49
C TRP A 6 -13.84 9.05 5.76
N THR A 7 -13.10 8.37 4.90
CA THR A 7 -11.65 8.25 4.82
C THR A 7 -10.90 7.65 6.02
N GLY A 8 -11.39 7.80 7.24
CA GLY A 8 -10.67 7.36 8.44
C GLY A 8 -10.69 5.85 8.66
N TYR A 9 -11.82 5.21 8.38
CA TYR A 9 -12.02 3.78 8.53
C TYR A 9 -12.72 3.20 7.29
N LEU A 10 -12.23 2.06 6.82
CA LEU A 10 -12.60 1.48 5.52
C LEU A 10 -13.51 0.26 5.69
N ASP A 11 -14.55 0.40 6.48
CA ASP A 11 -15.63 -0.59 6.67
C ASP A 11 -16.75 0.08 7.49
N THR A 12 -17.82 -0.68 7.81
CA THR A 12 -18.87 -0.18 8.71
C THR A 12 -18.30 0.18 10.07
N THR A 13 -18.77 1.27 10.66
CA THR A 13 -18.43 1.64 12.04
C THR A 13 -19.16 0.75 13.06
N GLY A 14 -20.25 0.09 12.63
CA GLY A 14 -21.14 -0.68 13.49
C GLY A 14 -22.00 0.16 14.43
N LEU A 15 -21.98 1.50 14.28
CA LEU A 15 -22.70 2.45 15.13
C LEU A 15 -23.97 2.93 14.43
N LYS A 16 -25.13 2.78 15.10
CA LYS A 16 -26.43 3.24 14.58
C LYS A 16 -26.57 4.76 14.56
N GLU A 17 -25.71 5.46 15.28
CA GLU A 17 -25.63 6.92 15.36
C GLU A 17 -24.97 7.54 14.12
N ILE A 18 -24.28 6.74 13.31
CA ILE A 18 -23.69 7.19 12.06
C ILE A 18 -24.67 6.94 10.92
N ASP A 19 -25.15 8.02 10.29
CA ASP A 19 -26.20 7.94 9.27
C ASP A 19 -25.67 7.38 7.93
N TYR A 20 -24.47 7.80 7.52
CA TYR A 20 -23.92 7.48 6.21
C TYR A 20 -22.44 7.12 6.26
N ILE A 21 -22.05 6.22 5.34
CA ILE A 21 -20.67 5.99 4.95
C ILE A 21 -20.47 6.39 3.50
N ILE A 22 -19.44 7.19 3.22
CA ILE A 22 -19.08 7.55 1.83
C ILE A 22 -18.29 6.40 1.21
N ALA A 23 -18.75 5.97 0.04
CA ALA A 23 -18.12 4.92 -0.78
C ALA A 23 -18.24 5.27 -2.27
N ASP A 24 -17.85 4.34 -3.12
CA ASP A 24 -18.05 4.40 -4.57
C ASP A 24 -18.48 3.02 -5.12
N PRO A 25 -18.81 2.90 -6.42
CA PRO A 25 -19.25 1.65 -7.02
C PRO A 25 -18.17 0.53 -7.02
N PHE A 26 -16.88 0.88 -6.85
CA PHE A 26 -15.77 -0.07 -6.93
C PHE A 26 -15.42 -0.69 -5.59
N VAL A 27 -15.56 0.08 -4.50
CA VAL A 27 -15.18 -0.38 -3.15
C VAL A 27 -16.31 -1.08 -2.41
N VAL A 28 -17.58 -0.66 -2.63
CA VAL A 28 -18.77 -1.30 -2.04
C VAL A 28 -19.79 -1.64 -3.13
N ASP A 29 -19.87 -2.92 -3.47
CA ASP A 29 -20.89 -3.42 -4.39
C ASP A 29 -22.29 -3.30 -3.77
N LYS A 30 -23.35 -3.16 -4.58
CA LYS A 30 -24.74 -3.07 -4.09
C LYS A 30 -25.14 -4.25 -3.19
N GLU A 31 -24.65 -5.43 -3.52
CA GLU A 31 -24.92 -6.66 -2.78
C GLU A 31 -24.28 -6.67 -1.37
N GLN A 32 -23.30 -5.82 -1.13
CA GLN A 32 -22.59 -5.69 0.14
C GLN A 32 -23.17 -4.61 1.07
N GLU A 33 -24.15 -3.83 0.61
CA GLU A 33 -24.75 -2.77 1.43
C GLU A 33 -25.35 -3.29 2.74
N ASN A 34 -25.89 -4.51 2.72
CA ASN A 34 -26.45 -5.16 3.90
C ASN A 34 -25.43 -5.51 4.99
N LEU A 35 -24.13 -5.40 4.70
CA LEU A 35 -23.05 -5.57 5.67
C LEU A 35 -22.73 -4.29 6.46
N PHE A 36 -23.34 -3.17 6.07
CA PHE A 36 -23.12 -1.87 6.70
C PHE A 36 -24.31 -1.49 7.58
N VAL A 37 -24.03 -0.91 8.75
CA VAL A 37 -25.06 -0.33 9.63
C VAL A 37 -25.52 1.02 9.07
N GLU A 38 -24.57 1.78 8.50
CA GLU A 38 -24.77 3.06 7.86
C GLU A 38 -25.40 2.88 6.48
N LYS A 39 -26.11 3.90 6.00
CA LYS A 39 -26.48 3.97 4.58
C LYS A 39 -25.25 4.27 3.72
N VAL A 40 -25.03 3.46 2.69
CA VAL A 40 -23.90 3.66 1.77
C VAL A 40 -24.24 4.82 0.83
N TRP A 41 -23.53 5.94 0.97
CA TRP A 41 -23.61 7.06 0.07
C TRP A 41 -22.52 6.94 -1.00
N ARG A 42 -22.91 6.50 -2.19
CA ARG A 42 -21.98 6.32 -3.30
C ARG A 42 -21.71 7.61 -4.02
N LEU A 43 -20.45 7.99 -4.09
CA LEU A 43 -19.99 9.00 -5.04
C LEU A 43 -19.98 8.38 -6.46
N PRO A 44 -20.16 9.22 -7.52
CA PRO A 44 -20.27 8.70 -8.89
C PRO A 44 -19.00 8.04 -9.41
N ASP A 45 -17.82 8.54 -9.01
CA ASP A 45 -16.54 8.09 -9.54
C ASP A 45 -15.71 7.38 -8.47
N ILE A 46 -15.07 8.14 -7.57
CA ILE A 46 -14.16 7.60 -6.55
C ILE A 46 -14.47 8.22 -5.19
N TRP A 47 -14.48 7.38 -4.15
CA TRP A 47 -14.76 7.78 -2.76
C TRP A 47 -13.63 8.59 -2.12
N ASN A 48 -12.44 8.53 -2.68
CA ASN A 48 -11.23 9.13 -2.14
C ASN A 48 -10.62 10.10 -3.15
N SER A 49 -9.78 11.01 -2.68
CA SER A 49 -9.08 11.97 -3.52
C SER A 49 -7.63 12.13 -3.06
N PHE A 50 -6.80 12.56 -3.98
CA PHE A 50 -5.38 12.84 -3.72
C PHE A 50 -5.05 14.24 -4.25
N SER A 51 -4.63 15.11 -3.35
CA SER A 51 -4.17 16.45 -3.73
C SER A 51 -2.72 16.40 -4.18
N GLN A 52 -2.41 17.13 -5.23
CA GLN A 52 -1.05 17.30 -5.72
C GLN A 52 -0.11 17.70 -4.57
N PRO A 53 0.96 16.95 -4.32
CA PRO A 53 1.97 17.37 -3.36
C PRO A 53 2.62 18.70 -3.75
N ASN A 54 2.76 19.60 -2.79
CA ASN A 54 3.38 20.91 -3.02
C ASN A 54 4.92 20.84 -3.03
N TYR A 55 5.47 19.94 -3.87
CA TYR A 55 6.91 19.74 -4.06
C TYR A 55 7.23 19.65 -5.55
N ASN A 56 8.32 20.27 -5.96
CA ASN A 56 8.82 20.15 -7.35
C ASN A 56 9.66 18.89 -7.51
N ILE A 57 9.00 17.73 -7.54
CA ILE A 57 9.66 16.44 -7.70
C ILE A 57 9.42 15.93 -9.12
N LYS A 58 10.51 15.59 -9.79
CA LYS A 58 10.44 14.98 -11.13
C LYS A 58 10.37 13.46 -11.02
N VAL A 59 9.55 12.86 -11.86
CA VAL A 59 9.57 11.40 -12.09
C VAL A 59 10.89 11.08 -12.79
N GLY A 60 11.65 10.13 -12.21
CA GLY A 60 12.93 9.69 -12.71
C GLY A 60 12.82 8.68 -13.85
N MET A 61 13.96 8.26 -14.36
CA MET A 61 14.04 7.13 -15.28
C MET A 61 13.76 5.81 -14.52
N LEU A 62 13.31 4.79 -15.26
CA LEU A 62 13.06 3.46 -14.72
C LEU A 62 14.36 2.87 -14.10
N PRO A 63 14.39 2.60 -12.77
CA PRO A 63 15.61 2.17 -12.09
C PRO A 63 16.23 0.89 -12.67
N ALA A 64 15.43 -0.05 -13.15
CA ALA A 64 15.91 -1.30 -13.74
C ALA A 64 16.81 -1.10 -14.95
N ILE A 65 16.71 0.02 -15.66
CA ILE A 65 17.60 0.34 -16.81
C ILE A 65 19.05 0.51 -16.34
N SER A 66 19.26 1.23 -15.24
CA SER A 66 20.58 1.47 -14.66
C SER A 66 21.05 0.31 -13.79
N ASN A 67 20.18 -0.22 -12.93
CA ASN A 67 20.51 -1.24 -11.95
C ASN A 67 20.69 -2.63 -12.55
N LYS A 68 20.10 -2.90 -13.74
CA LYS A 68 20.06 -4.23 -14.40
C LYS A 68 19.32 -5.29 -13.58
N PHE A 69 18.49 -4.89 -12.64
CA PHE A 69 17.55 -5.73 -11.90
C PHE A 69 16.31 -4.92 -11.53
N VAL A 70 15.20 -5.62 -11.30
CA VAL A 70 13.93 -5.02 -10.88
C VAL A 70 13.93 -4.80 -9.37
N THR A 71 13.51 -3.61 -8.95
CA THR A 71 13.26 -3.28 -7.54
C THR A 71 11.76 -3.17 -7.31
N PHE A 72 11.20 -4.11 -6.56
CA PHE A 72 9.85 -4.01 -6.02
C PHE A 72 9.85 -3.12 -4.78
N GLY A 73 8.79 -2.35 -4.55
CA GLY A 73 8.70 -1.49 -3.38
C GLY A 73 7.37 -1.58 -2.65
N SER A 74 7.38 -1.40 -1.34
CA SER A 74 6.16 -1.18 -0.56
C SER A 74 6.45 -0.23 0.60
N PHE A 75 5.77 0.93 0.60
CA PHE A 75 5.95 1.96 1.61
C PHE A 75 4.76 2.01 2.58
N ASN A 76 4.09 0.88 2.68
CA ASN A 76 2.95 0.66 3.56
C ASN A 76 3.38 0.38 5.01
N HIS A 77 2.41 0.52 5.92
CA HIS A 77 2.59 0.15 7.33
C HIS A 77 2.98 -1.32 7.46
N LEU A 78 4.03 -1.64 8.24
CA LEU A 78 4.55 -3.01 8.37
C LEU A 78 3.51 -4.01 8.89
N ASN A 79 2.53 -3.59 9.68
CA ASN A 79 1.46 -4.49 10.15
C ASN A 79 0.56 -5.01 9.01
N LYS A 80 0.56 -4.35 7.84
CA LYS A 80 -0.13 -4.84 6.65
C LYS A 80 0.66 -5.96 5.96
N ILE A 81 1.97 -6.07 6.21
CA ILE A 81 2.86 -7.09 5.64
C ILE A 81 2.79 -8.34 6.52
N ASN A 82 1.69 -9.06 6.41
CA ASN A 82 1.42 -10.31 7.12
C ASN A 82 2.16 -11.52 6.49
N ASN A 83 2.05 -12.69 7.12
CA ASN A 83 2.75 -13.89 6.66
C ASN A 83 2.36 -14.33 5.22
N SER A 84 1.12 -14.12 4.80
CA SER A 84 0.67 -14.44 3.44
C SER A 84 1.30 -13.52 2.41
N VAL A 85 1.39 -12.22 2.73
CA VAL A 85 2.11 -11.22 1.91
C VAL A 85 3.59 -11.60 1.79
N ILE A 86 4.25 -11.93 2.91
CA ILE A 86 5.67 -12.32 2.91
C ILE A 86 5.89 -13.56 2.04
N LYS A 87 5.07 -14.60 2.18
CA LYS A 87 5.16 -15.82 1.36
C LYS A 87 5.01 -15.52 -0.13
N LEU A 88 4.01 -14.72 -0.50
CA LEU A 88 3.77 -14.37 -1.91
C LEU A 88 4.93 -13.54 -2.48
N TRP A 89 5.37 -12.51 -1.78
CA TRP A 89 6.48 -11.66 -2.23
C TRP A 89 7.81 -12.42 -2.27
N SER A 90 8.03 -13.35 -1.33
CA SER A 90 9.20 -14.25 -1.39
C SER A 90 9.16 -15.16 -2.62
N THR A 91 7.98 -15.66 -2.99
CA THR A 91 7.81 -16.45 -4.22
C THR A 91 8.13 -15.61 -5.46
N LEU A 92 7.69 -14.34 -5.48
CA LEU A 92 7.98 -13.40 -6.56
C LEU A 92 9.49 -13.17 -6.71
N LEU A 93 10.18 -12.86 -5.61
CA LEU A 93 11.63 -12.61 -5.60
C LEU A 93 12.44 -13.84 -6.07
N LYS A 94 12.02 -15.05 -5.70
CA LYS A 94 12.64 -16.29 -6.16
C LYS A 94 12.45 -16.53 -7.66
N LYS A 95 11.29 -16.14 -8.22
CA LYS A 95 10.98 -16.30 -9.65
C LYS A 95 11.69 -15.26 -10.52
N ILE A 96 12.10 -14.15 -9.96
CA ILE A 96 12.81 -13.07 -10.68
C ILE A 96 14.21 -12.91 -10.06
N PRO A 97 15.20 -13.66 -10.53
CA PRO A 97 16.56 -13.60 -10.00
C PRO A 97 17.13 -12.18 -10.02
N LYS A 98 17.92 -11.83 -9.02
CA LYS A 98 18.53 -10.50 -8.80
C LYS A 98 17.56 -9.39 -8.41
N SER A 99 16.21 -9.61 -8.47
CA SER A 99 15.26 -8.60 -8.01
C SER A 99 15.44 -8.31 -6.51
N LYS A 100 15.08 -7.10 -6.12
CA LYS A 100 15.13 -6.63 -4.72
C LYS A 100 13.76 -6.18 -4.26
N LEU A 101 13.54 -6.25 -2.95
CA LEU A 101 12.36 -5.70 -2.29
C LEU A 101 12.77 -4.53 -1.41
N PHE A 102 12.23 -3.36 -1.68
CA PHE A 102 12.44 -2.16 -0.90
C PHE A 102 11.23 -1.89 -0.01
N LEU A 103 11.42 -1.99 1.30
CA LEU A 103 10.42 -1.63 2.30
C LEU A 103 10.83 -0.35 3.02
N LYS A 104 9.92 0.60 3.10
CA LYS A 104 10.14 1.88 3.79
C LYS A 104 8.99 2.19 4.73
N TYR A 105 9.30 2.24 6.02
CA TYR A 105 8.33 2.62 7.04
C TYR A 105 9.02 3.06 8.34
N LYS A 106 8.39 3.98 9.08
CA LYS A 106 8.99 4.59 10.29
C LYS A 106 9.56 3.60 11.31
N SER A 107 8.92 2.47 11.54
CA SER A 107 9.42 1.48 12.52
C SER A 107 10.68 0.75 12.07
N LEU A 108 11.08 0.82 10.78
CA LEU A 108 12.36 0.28 10.32
C LEU A 108 13.59 1.09 10.77
N ASN A 109 13.40 2.22 11.45
CA ASN A 109 14.47 2.89 12.21
C ASN A 109 14.87 2.14 13.48
N ILE A 110 14.06 1.17 13.91
CA ILE A 110 14.28 0.38 15.14
C ILE A 110 14.75 -1.01 14.74
N ASP A 111 15.93 -1.40 15.20
CA ASP A 111 16.57 -2.67 14.83
C ASP A 111 15.71 -3.90 15.12
N TYR A 112 14.93 -3.87 16.19
CA TYR A 112 14.00 -4.96 16.51
C TYR A 112 13.02 -5.25 15.35
N TYR A 113 12.36 -4.24 14.81
CA TYR A 113 11.41 -4.41 13.69
C TYR A 113 12.14 -4.75 12.39
N LYS A 114 13.30 -4.14 12.15
CA LYS A 114 14.14 -4.43 11.00
C LYS A 114 14.57 -5.89 10.98
N ASN A 115 15.13 -6.39 12.09
CA ASN A 115 15.55 -7.78 12.25
C ASN A 115 14.37 -8.76 12.16
N SER A 116 13.21 -8.39 12.72
CA SER A 116 11.99 -9.20 12.61
C SER A 116 11.57 -9.40 11.15
N ILE A 117 11.59 -8.33 10.34
CA ILE A 117 11.26 -8.42 8.91
C ILE A 117 12.29 -9.27 8.16
N VAL A 118 13.59 -9.03 8.39
CA VAL A 118 14.67 -9.84 7.79
C VAL A 118 14.48 -11.32 8.09
N ASN A 119 14.24 -11.68 9.35
CA ASN A 119 14.05 -13.08 9.77
C ASN A 119 12.82 -13.73 9.10
N LYS A 120 11.72 -13.00 8.97
CA LYS A 120 10.50 -13.51 8.30
C LYS A 120 10.77 -13.82 6.81
N PHE A 121 11.46 -12.96 6.09
CA PHE A 121 11.84 -13.21 4.70
C PHE A 121 12.91 -14.30 4.59
N TYR A 122 13.88 -14.34 5.49
CA TYR A 122 14.91 -15.39 5.56
C TYR A 122 14.27 -16.78 5.73
N ASN A 123 13.29 -16.93 6.62
CA ASN A 123 12.53 -18.16 6.80
C ASN A 123 11.74 -18.59 5.55
N CYS A 124 11.50 -17.66 4.63
CA CYS A 124 10.94 -17.94 3.31
C CYS A 124 12.02 -18.10 2.22
N GLY A 125 13.32 -18.18 2.60
CA GLY A 125 14.45 -18.41 1.69
C GLY A 125 14.85 -17.16 0.87
N ILE A 126 14.65 -15.97 1.41
CA ILE A 126 15.13 -14.70 0.85
C ILE A 126 16.33 -14.21 1.67
N HIS A 127 17.43 -13.92 1.00
CA HIS A 127 18.63 -13.40 1.63
C HIS A 127 18.53 -11.88 1.88
N GLN A 128 19.28 -11.42 2.89
CA GLN A 128 19.24 -10.03 3.32
C GLN A 128 19.67 -9.04 2.23
N ASP A 129 20.56 -9.42 1.34
CA ASP A 129 21.02 -8.61 0.20
C ASP A 129 19.91 -8.33 -0.84
N GLN A 130 18.83 -9.12 -0.83
CA GLN A 130 17.65 -8.88 -1.63
C GLN A 130 16.68 -7.85 -0.99
N LEU A 131 16.92 -7.46 0.27
CA LEU A 131 16.05 -6.54 1.01
C LEU A 131 16.72 -5.18 1.18
N ILE A 132 16.01 -4.12 0.79
CA ILE A 132 16.37 -2.74 1.10
C ILE A 132 15.38 -2.26 2.16
N LEU A 133 15.86 -1.91 3.35
CA LEU A 133 15.02 -1.55 4.49
C LEU A 133 15.39 -0.17 4.98
N GLU A 134 14.46 0.77 4.86
CA GLU A 134 14.65 2.15 5.30
C GLU A 134 13.52 2.62 6.22
N GLY A 135 13.88 3.46 7.16
CA GLY A 135 12.94 4.11 8.07
C GLY A 135 12.21 5.30 7.46
N SER A 136 11.64 6.16 8.32
CA SER A 136 10.97 7.39 7.88
C SER A 136 11.96 8.43 7.34
N SER A 137 11.46 9.28 6.47
CA SER A 137 12.13 10.47 5.97
C SER A 137 11.11 11.61 5.86
N PRO A 138 11.55 12.87 5.72
CA PRO A 138 10.67 13.98 5.36
C PRO A 138 9.81 13.65 4.13
N ARG A 139 8.64 14.28 4.04
CA ARG A 139 7.64 13.99 3.00
C ARG A 139 8.19 14.09 1.58
N GLU A 140 8.97 15.12 1.30
CA GLU A 140 9.59 15.31 -0.01
C GLU A 140 10.54 14.17 -0.37
N ASP A 141 11.40 13.74 0.58
CA ASP A 141 12.35 12.66 0.36
C ASP A 141 11.65 11.29 0.26
N LEU A 142 10.53 11.10 0.97
CA LEU A 142 9.69 9.93 0.80
C LEU A 142 9.19 9.83 -0.65
N LEU A 143 8.67 10.92 -1.20
CA LEU A 143 8.21 10.93 -2.60
C LEU A 143 9.37 10.69 -3.57
N LYS A 144 10.54 11.34 -3.37
CA LYS A 144 11.73 11.07 -4.19
C LYS A 144 12.17 9.60 -4.14
N THR A 145 11.89 8.90 -3.02
CA THR A 145 12.26 7.49 -2.87
C THR A 145 11.52 6.57 -3.85
N TYR A 146 10.31 6.95 -4.34
CA TYR A 146 9.62 6.20 -5.39
C TYR A 146 10.42 6.09 -6.68
N ASN A 147 11.30 7.04 -6.99
CA ASN A 147 12.23 6.96 -8.13
C ASN A 147 13.29 5.84 -8.02
N ARG A 148 13.29 5.08 -6.92
CA ARG A 148 14.23 3.97 -6.67
C ARG A 148 13.56 2.61 -6.81
N ILE A 149 12.27 2.56 -7.14
CA ILE A 149 11.52 1.32 -7.34
C ILE A 149 10.89 1.30 -8.73
N ASP A 150 10.77 0.12 -9.30
CA ASP A 150 10.20 -0.10 -10.63
C ASP A 150 8.71 -0.42 -10.55
N ILE A 151 8.30 -1.17 -9.55
CA ILE A 151 6.93 -1.63 -9.35
C ILE A 151 6.60 -1.57 -7.86
N SER A 152 5.47 -0.97 -7.51
CA SER A 152 4.95 -0.98 -6.15
C SER A 152 4.12 -2.24 -5.89
N LEU A 153 4.31 -2.85 -4.72
CA LEU A 153 3.53 -4.00 -4.27
C LEU A 153 2.58 -3.56 -3.15
N ASP A 154 1.29 -3.73 -3.40
CA ASP A 154 0.27 -3.44 -2.40
C ASP A 154 0.04 -4.64 -1.47
N PRO A 155 0.10 -4.48 -0.14
CA PRO A 155 -0.18 -5.56 0.78
C PRO A 155 -1.67 -5.93 0.81
N PHE A 156 -1.97 -7.15 1.20
CA PHE A 156 -3.34 -7.66 1.31
C PHE A 156 -3.54 -8.43 2.62
N PRO A 157 -4.77 -8.57 3.12
CA PRO A 157 -6.05 -8.07 2.59
C PRO A 157 -6.28 -6.57 2.83
N TYR A 158 -5.42 -5.89 3.58
CA TYR A 158 -5.52 -4.46 3.82
C TYR A 158 -4.65 -3.70 2.84
N SER A 159 -5.27 -3.23 1.75
CA SER A 159 -4.58 -2.48 0.70
C SER A 159 -4.08 -1.09 1.16
N GLY A 160 -3.19 -0.51 0.38
CA GLY A 160 -2.77 0.87 0.51
C GLY A 160 -3.90 1.84 0.14
N GLY A 161 -3.79 3.06 0.59
CA GLY A 161 -4.62 4.19 0.16
C GLY A 161 -3.68 5.28 -0.35
N THR A 162 -3.26 6.19 0.52
CA THR A 162 -2.33 7.28 0.18
C THR A 162 -1.04 6.79 -0.49
N THR A 163 -0.47 5.68 -0.04
CA THR A 163 0.74 5.10 -0.65
C THR A 163 0.56 4.68 -2.11
N ASN A 164 -0.66 4.27 -2.48
CA ASN A 164 -0.97 3.90 -3.85
C ASN A 164 -1.08 5.14 -4.74
N PHE A 165 -1.73 6.20 -4.25
CA PHE A 165 -1.76 7.49 -4.95
C PHE A 165 -0.35 8.08 -5.13
N GLU A 166 0.48 8.03 -4.09
CA GLU A 166 1.88 8.48 -4.15
C GLU A 166 2.68 7.73 -5.20
N SER A 167 2.50 6.41 -5.25
CA SER A 167 3.16 5.56 -6.24
C SER A 167 2.79 5.97 -7.66
N ILE A 168 1.48 6.08 -7.96
CA ILE A 168 0.98 6.49 -9.27
C ILE A 168 1.43 7.92 -9.60
N TRP A 169 1.36 8.85 -8.63
CA TRP A 169 1.83 10.23 -8.78
C TRP A 169 3.30 10.29 -9.18
N MET A 170 4.11 9.40 -8.64
CA MET A 170 5.54 9.28 -8.95
C MET A 170 5.83 8.38 -10.17
N GLY A 171 4.80 8.03 -10.95
CA GLY A 171 4.95 7.25 -12.19
C GLY A 171 5.28 5.76 -11.97
N VAL A 172 5.10 5.24 -10.76
CA VAL A 172 5.39 3.84 -10.43
C VAL A 172 4.11 3.01 -10.48
N PRO A 173 4.03 1.99 -11.37
CA PRO A 173 2.88 1.09 -11.45
C PRO A 173 2.74 0.26 -10.18
N ILE A 174 1.49 -0.10 -9.84
CA ILE A 174 1.17 -0.85 -8.63
C ILE A 174 0.56 -2.21 -8.99
N LEU A 175 1.02 -3.26 -8.30
CA LEU A 175 0.37 -4.57 -8.29
C LEU A 175 -0.50 -4.70 -7.06
N VAL A 176 -1.80 -4.87 -7.28
CA VAL A 176 -2.83 -4.99 -6.25
C VAL A 176 -3.50 -6.36 -6.33
N LEU A 177 -3.69 -7.01 -5.19
CA LEU A 177 -4.54 -8.20 -5.08
C LEU A 177 -5.93 -7.76 -4.61
N LYS A 178 -6.87 -7.60 -5.55
CA LYS A 178 -8.25 -7.21 -5.24
C LYS A 178 -8.94 -8.27 -4.39
N GLY A 179 -9.43 -7.86 -3.24
CA GLY A 179 -10.26 -8.70 -2.37
C GLY A 179 -11.76 -8.41 -2.50
N LYS A 180 -12.54 -8.93 -1.55
CA LYS A 180 -14.02 -8.80 -1.55
C LYS A 180 -14.53 -7.65 -0.68
N LYS A 181 -13.80 -7.23 0.34
CA LYS A 181 -14.22 -6.21 1.30
C LYS A 181 -13.72 -4.81 0.89
N PHE A 182 -14.35 -3.77 1.39
CA PHE A 182 -13.96 -2.38 1.17
C PHE A 182 -12.45 -2.19 1.37
N ILE A 183 -11.94 -2.57 2.54
CA ILE A 183 -10.52 -2.46 2.92
C ILE A 183 -9.54 -3.13 1.95
N SER A 184 -9.99 -4.06 1.14
CA SER A 184 -9.19 -4.82 0.16
C SER A 184 -9.42 -4.40 -1.30
N LYS A 185 -10.15 -3.29 -1.50
CA LYS A 185 -10.48 -2.74 -2.82
C LYS A 185 -10.00 -1.30 -2.99
N CYS A 186 -9.20 -0.78 -2.05
CA CYS A 186 -8.73 0.62 -2.06
C CYS A 186 -7.49 0.85 -2.93
N GLY A 187 -6.90 -0.22 -3.46
CA GLY A 187 -5.71 -0.17 -4.31
C GLY A 187 -6.00 -0.27 -5.80
#